data_617ec1d689adc24530d862dee2a225f3
#
_entry.id   617ec1d689adc24530d862dee2a225f3
#
_cell.length_a   1.000
_cell.length_b   1.000
_cell.length_c   1.000
_cell.angle_alpha   90.00
_cell.angle_beta   90.00
_cell.angle_gamma   90.00
#
_symmetry.space_group_name_H-M   'P 1'
#
loop_
_entity.id
_entity.type
_entity.pdbx_description
1 polymer ?
#
loop_
_entity_poly.entity_id
_entity_poly.type
_entity_poly.pdbx_seq_one_letter_code
_entity_poly.pdbx_strand_id
1 'polypeptide(L)'
;MGSRGTSFAETLLGTARMTGEAEEHPVRLDLAVRAGTLVLPHRTTVAAVTGRVRIRGIADDPRATGELEISPSRPGRIRYRLEFTAGGRRFTLDGRKSLSLRRPVRSATVLPYTLSADGREAGRGTLRLPWTGLLPFLASWRFPRHGEGARQLGTRWDGRPGRLEVWYATLTEPAGGTGVWLHRELVAPADGSPARVHGWIALFPPDGPPTHARFGPEPWPPRREFSAAADTENEDGKGNGVRHLRGTAGPYTWDLTEQPAGDPLYTFPRWAWHHGGLPAAQMLPAAVSRYTGTIEHPGGVLRLDAAPGATARIHGHGNAERWAWLHADLGGGDVLEVVAAVSGRPGLDRLPPLVFLRLRHRGRTWPRSAARPALGWAGPGRFRARICLPTWTVTGRTLLRRVRVTVTQAEERTLTLAYTDPDGRRAVCRNSEAADARIVLERWWGRWRPEAAWTLTGTAHAEVGGR
;
A
#
# COMPACT_ATOMS: atom_id res chain seq x y z
N MET A 1 17.36 9.03 -4.45
CA MET A 1 16.93 9.21 -3.04
C MET A 1 15.50 9.72 -3.01
N GLY A 2 14.49 8.85 -2.93
CA GLY A 2 13.09 9.24 -2.78
C GLY A 2 12.84 9.76 -1.36
N SER A 3 12.24 10.93 -1.20
CA SER A 3 11.98 11.52 0.11
C SER A 3 11.02 10.65 0.92
N ARG A 4 11.44 10.26 2.11
CA ARG A 4 10.72 9.37 3.03
C ARG A 4 9.56 10.03 3.78
N GLY A 5 9.23 11.30 3.49
CA GLY A 5 8.26 12.09 4.24
C GLY A 5 7.51 13.11 3.40
N THR A 6 6.57 13.80 4.03
CA THR A 6 5.86 14.92 3.41
C THR A 6 6.82 16.09 3.20
N SER A 7 6.81 16.71 2.03
CA SER A 7 7.54 17.95 1.78
C SER A 7 6.65 18.97 1.09
N PHE A 8 6.93 20.24 1.35
CA PHE A 8 6.29 21.37 0.68
C PHE A 8 7.21 22.58 0.70
N ALA A 9 6.90 23.55 -0.13
CA ALA A 9 7.58 24.84 -0.16
C ALA A 9 6.59 25.97 0.11
N GLU A 10 7.02 27.00 0.84
CA GLU A 10 6.21 28.17 1.10
C GLU A 10 7.04 29.45 1.01
N THR A 11 6.41 30.51 0.53
CA THR A 11 6.95 31.86 0.56
C THR A 11 6.13 32.71 1.51
N LEU A 12 6.78 33.28 2.52
CA LEU A 12 6.14 34.18 3.47
C LEU A 12 6.69 35.59 3.28
N LEU A 13 5.80 36.58 3.27
CA LEU A 13 6.12 38.00 3.12
C LEU A 13 5.61 38.79 4.32
N GLY A 14 6.35 39.83 4.73
CA GLY A 14 5.95 40.71 5.82
C GLY A 14 6.99 41.74 6.16
N THR A 15 7.00 42.13 7.43
CA THR A 15 7.92 43.19 7.94
C THR A 15 8.56 42.74 9.26
N ALA A 16 9.72 43.29 9.54
CA ALA A 16 10.42 43.25 10.83
C ALA A 16 10.67 44.68 11.33
N ARG A 17 10.46 44.90 12.62
CA ARG A 17 10.89 46.13 13.32
C ARG A 17 12.00 45.72 14.28
N MET A 18 13.17 46.32 14.08
CA MET A 18 14.31 46.06 14.97
C MET A 18 14.14 46.82 16.31
N THR A 19 14.73 46.26 17.35
CA THR A 19 14.69 46.90 18.69
C THR A 19 15.46 48.21 18.63
N GLY A 20 14.78 49.30 19.00
CA GLY A 20 15.34 50.64 18.98
C GLY A 20 15.14 51.40 17.66
N GLU A 21 14.55 50.77 16.64
CA GLU A 21 14.29 51.39 15.32
C GLU A 21 12.76 51.65 15.16
N ALA A 22 12.43 52.78 14.53
CA ALA A 22 11.05 53.10 14.16
C ALA A 22 10.67 52.53 12.81
N GLU A 23 11.68 52.28 11.94
CA GLU A 23 11.48 51.77 10.59
C GLU A 23 11.13 50.29 10.55
N GLU A 24 10.27 49.93 9.60
CA GLU A 24 9.93 48.53 9.32
C GLU A 24 10.69 48.03 8.08
N HIS A 25 11.43 46.95 8.23
CA HIS A 25 12.19 46.31 7.17
C HIS A 25 11.34 45.24 6.49
N PRO A 26 11.18 45.26 5.15
CA PRO A 26 10.53 44.18 4.40
C PRO A 26 11.24 42.86 4.59
N VAL A 27 10.47 41.82 4.86
CA VAL A 27 10.96 40.44 5.06
C VAL A 27 10.35 39.51 4.05
N ARG A 28 11.18 38.63 3.51
CA ARG A 28 10.78 37.51 2.66
C ARG A 28 11.48 36.25 3.11
N LEU A 29 10.70 35.19 3.33
CA LEU A 29 11.18 33.83 3.55
C LEU A 29 10.75 32.95 2.39
N ASP A 30 11.71 32.25 1.78
CA ASP A 30 11.47 31.20 0.79
C ASP A 30 11.94 29.90 1.41
N LEU A 31 11.00 29.05 1.86
CA LEU A 31 11.25 27.89 2.69
C LEU A 31 10.88 26.59 1.99
N ALA A 32 11.70 25.56 2.18
CA ALA A 32 11.43 24.19 1.85
C ALA A 32 11.34 23.36 3.14
N VAL A 33 10.21 22.71 3.36
CA VAL A 33 9.91 21.93 4.56
C VAL A 33 9.92 20.43 4.22
N ARG A 34 10.56 19.63 5.06
CA ARG A 34 10.62 18.17 4.92
C ARG A 34 10.37 17.50 6.27
N ALA A 35 9.25 16.80 6.37
CA ALA A 35 8.95 15.93 7.51
C ALA A 35 9.42 14.51 7.22
N GLY A 36 10.05 13.85 8.19
CA GLY A 36 10.47 12.45 8.07
C GLY A 36 9.29 11.46 8.01
N THR A 37 8.08 11.92 8.33
CA THR A 37 6.84 11.14 8.37
C THR A 37 5.71 11.86 7.63
N LEU A 38 4.58 11.18 7.44
CA LEU A 38 3.36 11.82 6.97
C LEU A 38 2.86 12.83 8.04
N VAL A 39 2.58 14.06 7.61
CA VAL A 39 1.94 15.06 8.48
C VAL A 39 0.47 14.65 8.67
N LEU A 40 0.14 14.20 9.88
CA LEU A 40 -1.20 13.76 10.25
C LEU A 40 -1.90 14.79 11.16
N PRO A 41 -3.20 15.06 10.98
CA PRO A 41 -3.91 16.11 11.73
C PRO A 41 -4.13 15.78 13.22
N HIS A 42 -3.78 14.60 13.68
CA HIS A 42 -3.97 14.14 15.07
C HIS A 42 -2.64 13.87 15.80
N ARG A 43 -1.48 14.14 15.17
CA ARG A 43 -0.17 13.82 15.74
C ARG A 43 0.79 14.98 15.56
N THR A 44 1.52 15.32 16.62
CA THR A 44 2.61 16.31 16.53
C THR A 44 3.69 15.80 15.56
N THR A 45 4.03 16.62 14.61
CA THR A 45 5.05 16.32 13.57
C THR A 45 6.10 17.40 13.58
N VAL A 46 7.36 17.00 13.68
CA VAL A 46 8.51 17.88 13.53
C VAL A 46 9.08 17.70 12.12
N ALA A 47 9.31 18.80 11.43
CA ALA A 47 9.83 18.83 10.07
C ALA A 47 11.07 19.72 9.99
N ALA A 48 12.10 19.29 9.28
CA ALA A 48 13.25 20.10 8.97
C ALA A 48 12.89 21.19 7.95
N VAL A 49 13.39 22.39 8.16
CA VAL A 49 13.22 23.55 7.28
C VAL A 49 14.57 24.00 6.75
N THR A 50 14.62 24.26 5.46
CA THR A 50 15.76 24.92 4.80
C THR A 50 15.25 26.00 3.89
N GLY A 51 16.03 27.05 3.65
CA GLY A 51 15.57 28.06 2.72
C GLY A 51 16.40 29.33 2.74
N ARG A 52 15.81 30.40 2.22
CA ARG A 52 16.41 31.73 2.18
C ARG A 52 15.64 32.72 3.04
N VAL A 53 16.36 33.46 3.86
CA VAL A 53 15.83 34.55 4.67
C VAL A 53 16.36 35.86 4.12
N ARG A 54 15.47 36.78 3.77
CA ARG A 54 15.82 38.14 3.34
C ARG A 54 15.13 39.16 4.24
N ILE A 55 15.90 40.03 4.85
CA ILE A 55 15.44 41.20 5.60
C ILE A 55 16.16 42.42 4.99
N ARG A 56 15.40 43.29 4.33
CA ARG A 56 15.99 44.43 3.60
C ARG A 56 16.90 45.23 4.49
N GLY A 57 18.15 45.45 4.02
CA GLY A 57 19.17 46.22 4.76
C GLY A 57 19.83 45.47 5.92
N ILE A 58 19.37 44.27 6.28
CA ILE A 58 19.84 43.55 7.49
C ILE A 58 20.43 42.16 7.12
N ALA A 59 19.70 41.34 6.37
CA ALA A 59 20.08 39.98 6.12
C ALA A 59 19.70 39.50 4.72
N ASP A 60 20.55 38.67 4.10
CA ASP A 60 20.24 37.85 2.93
C ASP A 60 21.00 36.51 3.06
N ASP A 61 20.41 35.55 3.75
CA ASP A 61 21.03 34.24 3.95
C ASP A 61 20.28 33.16 3.11
N PRO A 62 20.94 32.60 2.06
CA PRO A 62 20.35 31.55 1.23
C PRO A 62 20.37 30.15 1.88
N ARG A 63 21.02 29.99 3.03
CA ARG A 63 21.23 28.70 3.73
C ARG A 63 20.63 28.66 5.12
N ALA A 64 19.56 29.40 5.37
CA ALA A 64 18.82 29.34 6.61
C ALA A 64 18.31 27.91 6.85
N THR A 65 18.42 27.46 8.08
CA THR A 65 17.98 26.12 8.52
C THR A 65 17.09 26.24 9.74
N GLY A 66 16.32 25.20 10.05
CA GLY A 66 15.49 25.20 11.24
C GLY A 66 14.50 24.06 11.29
N GLU A 67 13.49 24.25 12.12
CA GLU A 67 12.44 23.27 12.39
C GLU A 67 11.06 23.89 12.30
N LEU A 68 10.11 23.08 11.84
CA LEU A 68 8.69 23.36 11.84
C LEU A 68 7.98 22.32 12.67
N GLU A 69 7.39 22.70 13.77
CA GLU A 69 6.54 21.83 14.59
C GLU A 69 5.07 22.07 14.27
N ILE A 70 4.36 21.03 13.86
CA ILE A 70 2.92 21.03 13.63
C ILE A 70 2.26 20.22 14.74
N SER A 71 1.57 20.87 15.65
CA SER A 71 0.88 20.25 16.77
C SER A 71 -0.63 20.42 16.61
N PRO A 72 -1.40 19.34 16.44
CA PRO A 72 -2.84 19.39 16.19
C PRO A 72 -3.67 19.52 17.47
N SER A 73 -3.04 19.49 18.66
CA SER A 73 -3.75 19.64 19.95
C SER A 73 -4.55 20.95 19.96
N ARG A 74 -5.78 20.92 20.52
CA ARG A 74 -6.66 22.10 20.55
C ARG A 74 -6.23 23.10 21.62
N PRO A 75 -5.95 24.38 21.24
CA PRO A 75 -5.90 24.92 19.86
C PRO A 75 -4.66 24.44 19.12
N GLY A 76 -4.83 24.05 17.84
CA GLY A 76 -3.73 23.61 16.99
C GLY A 76 -2.65 24.69 16.87
N ARG A 77 -1.38 24.29 16.88
CA ARG A 77 -0.22 25.20 16.83
C ARG A 77 0.73 24.78 15.71
N ILE A 78 1.28 25.78 15.05
CA ILE A 78 2.41 25.62 14.11
C ILE A 78 3.51 26.55 14.58
N ARG A 79 4.67 26.00 14.92
CA ARG A 79 5.83 26.76 15.37
C ARG A 79 6.95 26.68 14.34
N TYR A 80 7.50 27.82 13.97
CA TYR A 80 8.68 27.95 13.13
C TYR A 80 9.85 28.39 14.00
N ARG A 81 10.97 27.70 13.88
CA ARG A 81 12.23 28.11 14.47
C ARG A 81 13.29 28.04 13.37
N LEU A 82 13.76 29.19 12.91
CA LEU A 82 14.73 29.30 11.83
C LEU A 82 16.00 29.95 12.35
N GLU A 83 17.15 29.44 11.93
CA GLU A 83 18.45 29.99 12.21
C GLU A 83 19.09 30.45 10.89
N PHE A 84 19.67 31.66 10.90
CA PHE A 84 20.36 32.24 9.76
C PHE A 84 21.47 33.19 10.24
N THR A 85 22.37 33.57 9.33
CA THR A 85 23.50 34.45 9.62
C THR A 85 23.41 35.74 8.81
N ALA A 86 23.75 36.85 9.45
CA ALA A 86 23.85 38.16 8.80
C ALA A 86 24.93 39.01 9.47
N GLY A 87 25.83 39.60 8.70
CA GLY A 87 26.91 40.44 9.23
C GLY A 87 27.80 39.74 10.27
N GLY A 88 28.01 38.40 10.11
CA GLY A 88 28.81 37.61 11.06
C GLY A 88 28.08 37.23 12.36
N ARG A 89 26.83 37.65 12.54
CA ARG A 89 26.00 37.33 13.74
C ARG A 89 25.00 36.25 13.42
N ARG A 90 24.67 35.44 14.43
CA ARG A 90 23.63 34.40 14.35
C ARG A 90 22.28 34.96 14.79
N PHE A 91 21.30 34.82 13.92
CA PHE A 91 19.92 35.18 14.18
C PHE A 91 19.04 33.96 14.30
N THR A 92 18.06 34.04 15.20
CA THR A 92 16.98 33.05 15.33
C THR A 92 15.64 33.75 15.16
N LEU A 93 14.80 33.23 14.26
CA LEU A 93 13.40 33.61 14.09
C LEU A 93 12.52 32.55 14.77
N ASP A 94 11.76 32.92 15.79
CA ASP A 94 10.76 32.07 16.45
C ASP A 94 9.35 32.64 16.19
N GLY A 95 8.56 31.90 15.38
CA GLY A 95 7.21 32.32 15.02
C GLY A 95 6.17 31.26 15.33
N ARG A 96 4.95 31.70 15.70
CA ARG A 96 3.88 30.78 16.06
C ARG A 96 2.56 31.15 15.41
N LYS A 97 1.91 30.16 14.75
CA LYS A 97 0.52 30.25 14.28
C LYS A 97 -0.37 29.49 15.24
N SER A 98 -1.43 30.10 15.71
CA SER A 98 -2.48 29.41 16.50
C SER A 98 -3.68 29.19 15.59
N LEU A 99 -3.95 27.93 15.26
CA LEU A 99 -5.03 27.57 14.35
C LEU A 99 -6.40 27.72 15.05
N SER A 100 -7.29 28.53 14.50
CA SER A 100 -8.62 28.77 15.02
C SER A 100 -9.70 28.39 14.04
N LEU A 101 -10.64 27.55 14.45
CA LEU A 101 -11.80 27.19 13.63
C LEU A 101 -12.75 28.36 13.35
N ARG A 102 -12.72 29.42 14.19
CA ARG A 102 -13.55 30.61 13.99
C ARG A 102 -13.00 31.52 12.88
N ARG A 103 -11.69 31.50 12.63
CA ARG A 103 -11.02 32.30 11.59
C ARG A 103 -9.94 31.48 10.90
N PRO A 104 -10.31 30.39 10.18
CA PRO A 104 -9.36 29.38 9.75
C PRO A 104 -8.32 29.95 8.76
N VAL A 105 -8.73 30.77 7.81
CA VAL A 105 -7.82 31.34 6.81
C VAL A 105 -6.79 32.28 7.47
N ARG A 106 -7.25 33.24 8.27
CA ARG A 106 -6.36 34.21 8.93
C ARG A 106 -5.39 33.53 9.88
N SER A 107 -5.87 32.57 10.66
CA SER A 107 -5.04 31.83 11.63
C SER A 107 -3.98 30.95 11.00
N ALA A 108 -4.23 30.44 9.77
CA ALA A 108 -3.30 29.61 9.03
C ALA A 108 -2.28 30.42 8.21
N THR A 109 -2.63 31.65 7.83
CA THR A 109 -1.80 32.45 6.89
C THR A 109 -0.92 33.49 7.59
N VAL A 110 -1.21 33.88 8.83
CA VAL A 110 -0.47 34.93 9.58
C VAL A 110 0.47 34.29 10.59
N LEU A 111 1.74 34.70 10.55
CA LEU A 111 2.82 34.23 11.44
C LEU A 111 3.44 35.42 12.16
N PRO A 112 3.03 35.78 13.38
CA PRO A 112 3.79 36.67 14.24
C PRO A 112 5.07 35.96 14.69
N TYR A 113 6.17 36.72 14.77
CA TYR A 113 7.48 36.18 15.13
C TYR A 113 8.33 37.18 15.92
N THR A 114 9.30 36.65 16.65
CA THR A 114 10.40 37.40 17.27
C THR A 114 11.72 37.03 16.60
N LEU A 115 12.59 38.02 16.46
CA LEU A 115 13.98 37.86 16.05
C LEU A 115 14.88 37.99 17.27
N SER A 116 15.81 37.06 17.43
CA SER A 116 16.88 37.15 18.40
C SER A 116 18.23 37.14 17.70
N ALA A 117 19.15 37.93 18.14
CA ALA A 117 20.55 37.91 17.71
C ALA A 117 21.44 37.53 18.88
N ASP A 118 22.25 36.48 18.73
CA ASP A 118 23.14 35.97 19.76
C ASP A 118 22.39 35.74 21.13
N GLY A 119 21.16 35.29 21.05
CA GLY A 119 20.31 34.96 22.22
C GLY A 119 19.55 36.13 22.84
N ARG A 120 19.73 37.37 22.35
CA ARG A 120 19.00 38.57 22.83
C ARG A 120 17.95 38.98 21.80
N GLU A 121 16.80 39.47 22.25
CA GLU A 121 15.76 39.98 21.36
C GLU A 121 16.32 41.17 20.53
N ALA A 122 16.28 41.01 19.20
CA ALA A 122 16.75 41.97 18.24
C ALA A 122 15.63 42.64 17.44
N GLY A 123 14.40 42.06 17.50
CA GLY A 123 13.26 42.66 16.81
C GLY A 123 12.04 41.70 16.79
N ARG A 124 10.97 42.19 16.19
CA ARG A 124 9.72 41.42 16.01
C ARG A 124 9.01 41.80 14.73
N GLY A 125 8.14 40.93 14.26
CA GLY A 125 7.41 41.20 13.04
C GLY A 125 6.25 40.25 12.78
N THR A 126 5.67 40.43 11.61
CA THR A 126 4.58 39.54 11.16
C THR A 126 4.78 39.14 9.70
N LEU A 127 4.70 37.89 9.44
CA LEU A 127 4.75 37.30 8.09
C LEU A 127 3.37 36.80 7.68
N ARG A 128 3.12 36.76 6.38
CA ARG A 128 1.87 36.26 5.80
C ARG A 128 2.16 35.45 4.56
N LEU A 129 1.40 34.38 4.37
CA LEU A 129 1.33 33.68 3.09
C LEU A 129 0.52 34.56 2.11
N PRO A 130 1.10 35.10 1.05
CA PRO A 130 0.37 35.92 0.08
C PRO A 130 -0.66 35.06 -0.68
N TRP A 131 -1.77 35.66 -1.05
CA TRP A 131 -2.82 34.96 -1.82
C TRP A 131 -2.29 34.40 -3.15
N THR A 132 -1.40 35.09 -3.81
CA THR A 132 -0.71 34.65 -5.02
C THR A 132 0.20 33.44 -4.78
N GLY A 133 0.65 33.23 -3.55
CA GLY A 133 1.46 32.08 -3.12
C GLY A 133 0.65 30.84 -2.72
N LEU A 134 -0.68 30.94 -2.57
CA LEU A 134 -1.50 29.84 -2.10
C LEU A 134 -1.54 28.65 -3.07
N LEU A 135 -1.75 28.91 -4.37
CA LEU A 135 -1.74 27.86 -5.39
C LEU A 135 -0.35 27.21 -5.54
N PRO A 136 0.77 27.96 -5.64
CA PRO A 136 2.10 27.39 -5.60
C PRO A 136 2.38 26.57 -4.33
N PHE A 137 1.95 27.05 -3.16
CA PHE A 137 2.07 26.35 -1.90
C PHE A 137 1.33 24.98 -1.95
N LEU A 138 0.05 24.97 -2.33
CA LEU A 138 -0.72 23.72 -2.47
C LEU A 138 -0.11 22.78 -3.52
N ALA A 139 0.36 23.31 -4.66
CA ALA A 139 1.00 22.52 -5.70
C ALA A 139 2.38 22.00 -5.31
N SER A 140 3.04 22.61 -4.33
CA SER A 140 4.37 22.21 -3.83
C SER A 140 4.33 20.97 -2.93
N TRP A 141 3.16 20.62 -2.40
CA TRP A 141 3.04 19.47 -1.53
C TRP A 141 3.41 18.18 -2.26
N ARG A 142 4.39 17.49 -1.70
CA ARG A 142 4.83 16.17 -2.15
C ARG A 142 4.62 15.22 -0.98
N PHE A 143 3.70 14.33 -1.16
CA PHE A 143 3.53 13.20 -0.25
C PHE A 143 4.54 12.12 -0.62
N PRO A 144 5.03 11.34 0.34
CA PRO A 144 5.98 10.30 0.02
C PRO A 144 5.40 9.39 -1.07
N ARG A 145 6.03 9.36 -2.21
CA ARG A 145 5.93 8.24 -3.12
C ARG A 145 6.85 7.20 -2.51
N HIS A 146 6.26 6.27 -1.80
CA HIS A 146 7.00 5.17 -1.25
C HIS A 146 7.62 4.42 -2.41
N GLY A 147 8.93 4.15 -2.33
CA GLY A 147 9.52 2.97 -2.96
C GLY A 147 8.95 1.79 -2.18
N GLU A 148 7.70 1.42 -2.52
CA GLU A 148 6.80 0.69 -1.65
C GLU A 148 7.07 -0.82 -1.67
N GLY A 149 7.81 -1.33 -2.69
CA GLY A 149 7.90 -2.76 -2.89
C GLY A 149 8.61 -3.52 -1.77
N ALA A 150 9.86 -3.21 -1.46
CA ALA A 150 10.66 -4.01 -0.53
C ALA A 150 10.28 -3.86 0.95
N ARG A 151 9.81 -2.67 1.39
CA ARG A 151 9.42 -2.43 2.78
C ARG A 151 8.08 -3.02 3.18
N GLN A 152 7.26 -3.40 2.20
CA GLN A 152 5.92 -3.92 2.45
C GLN A 152 5.91 -5.43 2.63
N LEU A 153 7.06 -6.09 2.54
CA LEU A 153 7.22 -7.52 2.72
C LEU A 153 7.45 -7.91 4.18
N GLY A 154 7.95 -7.00 5.00
CA GLY A 154 8.15 -7.21 6.44
C GLY A 154 6.82 -7.40 7.19
N THR A 155 6.87 -8.05 8.34
CA THR A 155 5.71 -8.25 9.22
C THR A 155 5.12 -6.90 9.64
N ARG A 156 3.81 -6.77 9.51
CA ARG A 156 3.04 -5.60 9.95
C ARG A 156 2.42 -5.77 11.33
N TRP A 157 2.28 -7.00 11.76
CA TRP A 157 1.75 -7.32 13.06
C TRP A 157 2.54 -6.63 14.18
N ASP A 158 1.84 -5.91 15.03
CA ASP A 158 2.38 -5.06 16.09
C ASP A 158 2.26 -5.68 17.50
N GLY A 159 2.07 -6.98 17.58
CA GLY A 159 1.91 -7.71 18.84
C GLY A 159 0.47 -7.79 19.36
N ARG A 160 -0.50 -7.15 18.70
CA ARG A 160 -1.91 -7.15 19.15
C ARG A 160 -2.60 -8.48 18.84
N PRO A 161 -3.46 -8.98 19.75
CA PRO A 161 -4.28 -10.16 19.48
C PRO A 161 -5.36 -9.89 18.43
N GLY A 162 -5.98 -10.96 17.93
CA GLY A 162 -7.06 -10.87 16.96
C GLY A 162 -6.59 -10.40 15.58
N ARG A 163 -5.40 -10.82 15.15
CA ARG A 163 -4.80 -10.40 13.86
C ARG A 163 -4.38 -11.60 13.03
N LEU A 164 -4.58 -11.42 11.73
CA LEU A 164 -4.13 -12.32 10.67
C LEU A 164 -3.23 -11.55 9.71
N GLU A 165 -2.09 -12.13 9.36
CA GLU A 165 -1.24 -11.65 8.30
C GLU A 165 -0.84 -12.79 7.39
N VAL A 166 -1.00 -12.60 6.07
CA VAL A 166 -0.77 -13.62 5.05
C VAL A 166 0.26 -13.13 4.04
N TRP A 167 1.13 -14.03 3.66
CA TRP A 167 2.02 -13.91 2.50
C TRP A 167 1.78 -15.12 1.60
N TYR A 168 1.57 -14.90 0.33
CA TYR A 168 1.50 -15.99 -0.62
C TYR A 168 2.16 -15.64 -1.96
N ALA A 169 2.69 -16.64 -2.61
CA ALA A 169 3.14 -16.59 -3.98
C ALA A 169 2.30 -17.58 -4.80
N THR A 170 1.88 -17.14 -5.97
CA THR A 170 1.14 -17.90 -6.96
C THR A 170 1.86 -17.80 -8.29
N LEU A 171 2.09 -18.91 -8.96
CA LEU A 171 2.83 -18.94 -10.22
C LEU A 171 2.46 -20.17 -11.06
N THR A 172 2.75 -20.10 -12.36
CA THR A 172 2.56 -21.23 -13.28
C THR A 172 3.89 -21.56 -13.94
N GLU A 173 4.31 -22.82 -13.86
CA GLU A 173 5.46 -23.33 -14.58
C GLU A 173 5.16 -23.33 -16.09
N PRO A 174 6.02 -22.67 -16.92
CA PRO A 174 5.64 -22.39 -18.30
C PRO A 174 5.74 -23.60 -19.27
N ALA A 175 6.56 -24.61 -18.99
CA ALA A 175 6.77 -25.74 -19.89
C ALA A 175 5.66 -26.80 -19.75
N GLY A 176 5.32 -27.18 -18.51
CA GLY A 176 4.33 -28.21 -18.22
C GLY A 176 2.98 -27.68 -17.74
N GLY A 177 2.86 -26.37 -17.47
CA GLY A 177 1.60 -25.77 -17.02
C GLY A 177 1.25 -26.04 -15.57
N THR A 178 2.17 -26.55 -14.74
CA THR A 178 1.92 -26.81 -13.32
C THR A 178 1.75 -25.50 -12.56
N GLY A 179 0.58 -25.32 -11.93
CA GLY A 179 0.35 -24.23 -10.99
C GLY A 179 1.04 -24.51 -9.66
N VAL A 180 1.58 -23.48 -9.03
CA VAL A 180 2.26 -23.57 -7.74
C VAL A 180 1.71 -22.52 -6.79
N TRP A 181 1.45 -22.91 -5.56
CA TRP A 181 1.02 -22.04 -4.48
C TRP A 181 1.88 -22.22 -3.23
N LEU A 182 2.49 -21.13 -2.79
CA LEU A 182 3.20 -21.03 -1.53
C LEU A 182 2.44 -20.08 -0.63
N HIS A 183 1.97 -20.54 0.53
CA HIS A 183 1.13 -19.75 1.42
C HIS A 183 1.66 -19.83 2.85
N ARG A 184 1.74 -18.68 3.50
CA ARG A 184 2.15 -18.55 4.90
C ARG A 184 1.22 -17.61 5.62
N GLU A 185 0.78 -18.04 6.81
CA GLU A 185 -0.06 -17.25 7.72
C GLU A 185 0.61 -17.03 9.07
N LEU A 186 0.55 -15.80 9.57
CA LEU A 186 0.72 -15.47 10.97
C LEU A 186 -0.66 -15.26 11.58
N VAL A 187 -1.00 -16.06 12.56
CA VAL A 187 -2.26 -15.95 13.31
C VAL A 187 -1.96 -15.57 14.74
N ALA A 188 -2.44 -14.40 15.17
CA ALA A 188 -2.41 -13.94 16.56
C ALA A 188 -3.82 -14.11 17.16
N PRO A 189 -4.06 -15.15 18.00
CA PRO A 189 -5.38 -15.46 18.51
C PRO A 189 -6.00 -14.29 19.29
N ALA A 190 -7.32 -14.18 19.23
CA ALA A 190 -8.07 -13.10 19.90
C ALA A 190 -8.08 -13.24 21.42
N ASP A 191 -7.86 -14.43 21.96
CA ASP A 191 -7.74 -14.73 23.38
C ASP A 191 -6.41 -14.32 24.02
N GLY A 192 -5.48 -13.77 23.20
CA GLY A 192 -4.14 -13.39 23.65
C GLY A 192 -3.13 -14.52 23.74
N SER A 193 -3.48 -15.73 23.34
CA SER A 193 -2.53 -16.83 23.20
C SER A 193 -1.38 -16.46 22.25
N PRO A 194 -0.19 -17.07 22.39
CA PRO A 194 0.97 -16.76 21.54
C PRO A 194 0.65 -16.87 20.05
N ALA A 195 1.09 -15.89 19.29
CA ALA A 195 0.98 -15.91 17.84
C ALA A 195 1.71 -17.10 17.24
N ARG A 196 1.15 -17.66 16.18
CA ARG A 196 1.65 -18.84 15.49
C ARG A 196 1.78 -18.58 14.00
N VAL A 197 2.73 -19.29 13.39
CA VAL A 197 2.95 -19.28 11.95
C VAL A 197 2.76 -20.68 11.39
N HIS A 198 2.07 -20.77 10.26
CA HIS A 198 1.90 -22.00 9.49
C HIS A 198 1.69 -21.67 8.01
N GLY A 199 1.62 -22.68 7.18
CA GLY A 199 1.31 -22.50 5.78
C GLY A 199 1.31 -23.79 4.98
N TRP A 200 1.29 -23.62 3.67
CA TRP A 200 1.19 -24.73 2.71
C TRP A 200 2.09 -24.47 1.50
N ILE A 201 2.54 -25.57 0.91
CA ILE A 201 2.95 -25.64 -0.49
C ILE A 201 1.96 -26.52 -1.20
N ALA A 202 1.51 -26.14 -2.40
CA ALA A 202 0.66 -26.96 -3.25
C ALA A 202 1.10 -26.88 -4.71
N LEU A 203 0.99 -28.02 -5.40
CA LEU A 203 1.23 -28.15 -6.83
C LEU A 203 -0.06 -28.60 -7.51
N PHE A 204 -0.37 -27.98 -8.63
CA PHE A 204 -1.56 -28.22 -9.44
C PHE A 204 -1.12 -28.64 -10.85
N PRO A 205 -0.79 -29.92 -11.05
CA PRO A 205 -0.40 -30.40 -12.36
C PRO A 205 -1.59 -30.34 -13.34
N PRO A 206 -1.36 -30.14 -14.64
CA PRO A 206 -2.43 -30.13 -15.63
C PRO A 206 -3.15 -31.50 -15.72
N ASP A 207 -2.36 -32.57 -15.56
CA ASP A 207 -2.80 -33.95 -15.65
C ASP A 207 -2.71 -34.63 -14.29
N GLY A 208 -3.75 -34.47 -13.47
CA GLY A 208 -3.82 -35.11 -12.17
C GLY A 208 -4.35 -34.21 -11.04
N PRO A 209 -4.59 -34.80 -9.86
CA PRO A 209 -5.09 -34.05 -8.72
C PRO A 209 -4.01 -33.16 -8.11
N PRO A 210 -4.39 -32.04 -7.49
CA PRO A 210 -3.47 -31.22 -6.72
C PRO A 210 -2.83 -32.00 -5.56
N THR A 211 -1.55 -31.73 -5.33
CA THR A 211 -0.81 -32.29 -4.20
C THR A 211 -0.31 -31.17 -3.31
N HIS A 212 -0.23 -31.40 -1.98
CA HIS A 212 0.17 -30.36 -1.05
C HIS A 212 0.81 -30.92 0.21
N ALA A 213 1.52 -30.05 0.90
CA ALA A 213 1.96 -30.31 2.27
C ALA A 213 1.79 -29.05 3.13
N ARG A 214 1.56 -29.27 4.43
CA ARG A 214 1.46 -28.22 5.43
C ARG A 214 2.73 -28.18 6.27
N PHE A 215 3.15 -26.97 6.65
CA PHE A 215 4.16 -26.72 7.67
C PHE A 215 3.58 -25.95 8.84
N GLY A 216 4.20 -26.10 10.00
CA GLY A 216 3.70 -25.52 11.25
C GLY A 216 2.45 -26.23 11.79
N PRO A 217 1.77 -25.64 12.81
CA PRO A 217 2.02 -24.32 13.38
C PRO A 217 3.26 -24.27 14.29
N GLU A 218 4.02 -23.17 14.20
CA GLU A 218 5.15 -22.88 15.06
C GLU A 218 4.92 -21.56 15.80
N PRO A 219 5.50 -21.38 17.03
CA PRO A 219 5.44 -20.09 17.72
C PRO A 219 6.10 -18.98 16.88
N TRP A 220 5.59 -17.75 17.00
CA TRP A 220 6.24 -16.57 16.44
C TRP A 220 7.23 -15.94 17.44
N PRO A 221 8.45 -15.49 17.02
CA PRO A 221 9.04 -15.71 15.71
C PRO A 221 9.46 -17.17 15.52
N PRO A 222 9.40 -17.71 14.29
CA PRO A 222 9.77 -19.09 14.04
C PRO A 222 11.26 -19.30 14.35
N ARG A 223 11.60 -20.44 14.98
CA ARG A 223 12.99 -20.75 15.42
C ARG A 223 13.93 -21.11 14.27
N ARG A 224 13.41 -21.50 13.15
CA ARG A 224 14.17 -21.74 11.93
C ARG A 224 13.81 -20.64 10.94
N GLU A 225 14.79 -20.24 10.16
CA GLU A 225 14.60 -19.35 9.03
C GLU A 225 13.61 -19.99 8.05
N PHE A 226 12.34 -19.88 8.39
CA PHE A 226 11.28 -20.02 7.45
C PHE A 226 11.33 -18.73 6.66
N SER A 227 12.34 -18.67 5.78
CA SER A 227 12.58 -17.54 4.91
C SER A 227 11.61 -17.57 3.70
N ALA A 228 10.30 -17.46 3.99
CA ALA A 228 9.49 -16.62 3.15
C ALA A 228 9.73 -15.15 3.56
N ALA A 229 10.77 -14.91 4.34
CA ALA A 229 11.37 -13.62 4.54
C ALA A 229 12.23 -13.37 3.32
N ALA A 230 11.90 -12.36 2.57
CA ALA A 230 12.81 -11.73 1.68
C ALA A 230 14.10 -11.37 2.46
N ASP A 231 15.11 -12.20 2.43
CA ASP A 231 16.45 -11.73 2.48
C ASP A 231 16.63 -10.90 1.21
N THR A 232 16.26 -9.63 1.31
CA THR A 232 16.71 -8.63 0.39
C THR A 232 18.18 -8.44 0.69
N GLU A 233 19.03 -9.34 0.26
CA GLU A 233 20.40 -9.04 -0.01
C GLU A 233 20.40 -8.04 -1.15
N ASN A 234 20.39 -6.77 -0.76
CA ASN A 234 20.72 -5.67 -1.62
C ASN A 234 22.23 -5.75 -1.89
N GLU A 235 22.66 -6.56 -2.84
CA GLU A 235 24.05 -6.50 -3.30
C GLU A 235 24.42 -5.13 -3.88
N ASP A 236 23.45 -4.29 -4.27
CA ASP A 236 23.74 -3.04 -5.01
C ASP A 236 23.14 -1.75 -4.42
N GLY A 237 22.44 -1.77 -3.30
CA GLY A 237 21.83 -0.55 -2.75
C GLY A 237 20.80 0.14 -3.68
N LYS A 238 20.45 -0.45 -4.82
CA LYS A 238 19.47 0.03 -5.80
C LYS A 238 18.28 -0.92 -5.82
N GLY A 239 17.24 -0.61 -5.12
CA GLY A 239 15.95 -1.23 -4.89
C GLY A 239 15.23 -2.07 -5.94
N ASN A 240 15.90 -2.88 -6.69
CA ASN A 240 15.34 -3.95 -7.54
C ASN A 240 15.56 -5.30 -6.85
N GLY A 241 15.04 -5.44 -5.63
CA GLY A 241 15.36 -6.58 -4.79
C GLY A 241 14.85 -7.90 -5.33
N VAL A 242 15.75 -8.71 -5.81
CA VAL A 242 15.59 -10.16 -5.94
C VAL A 242 15.22 -10.72 -4.56
N ARG A 243 14.24 -11.62 -4.51
CA ARG A 243 13.79 -12.25 -3.28
C ARG A 243 14.02 -13.75 -3.33
N HIS A 244 14.48 -14.32 -2.23
CA HIS A 244 14.65 -15.76 -2.09
C HIS A 244 13.48 -16.32 -1.27
N LEU A 245 12.87 -17.39 -1.76
CA LEU A 245 11.81 -18.15 -1.12
C LEU A 245 12.33 -19.57 -0.89
N ARG A 246 12.69 -19.88 0.34
CA ARG A 246 13.23 -21.20 0.72
C ARG A 246 12.37 -21.82 1.80
N GLY A 247 12.23 -23.16 1.77
CA GLY A 247 11.52 -23.83 2.82
C GLY A 247 11.34 -25.32 2.58
N THR A 248 10.77 -25.97 3.59
CA THR A 248 10.42 -27.40 3.56
C THR A 248 9.05 -27.63 4.18
N ALA A 249 8.27 -28.57 3.63
CA ALA A 249 7.01 -28.99 4.19
C ALA A 249 6.78 -30.47 3.86
N GLY A 250 6.86 -31.37 4.85
CA GLY A 250 6.80 -32.80 4.59
C GLY A 250 7.82 -33.23 3.54
N PRO A 251 7.40 -33.86 2.44
CA PRO A 251 8.31 -34.29 1.38
C PRO A 251 8.65 -33.20 0.33
N TYR A 252 8.26 -31.96 0.58
CA TYR A 252 8.53 -30.83 -0.32
C TYR A 252 9.69 -29.99 0.20
N THR A 253 10.60 -29.62 -0.73
CA THR A 253 11.66 -28.64 -0.49
C THR A 253 11.67 -27.67 -1.66
N TRP A 254 11.74 -26.37 -1.40
CA TRP A 254 11.82 -25.35 -2.44
C TRP A 254 12.95 -24.37 -2.20
N ASP A 255 13.60 -23.97 -3.28
CA ASP A 255 14.58 -22.89 -3.35
C ASP A 255 14.29 -22.07 -4.62
N LEU A 256 13.63 -20.95 -4.43
CA LEU A 256 13.15 -20.09 -5.51
C LEU A 256 13.70 -18.68 -5.35
N THR A 257 14.05 -18.11 -6.49
CA THR A 257 14.37 -16.69 -6.62
C THR A 257 13.23 -15.98 -7.33
N GLU A 258 12.69 -14.94 -6.71
CA GLU A 258 11.68 -14.07 -7.29
C GLU A 258 12.30 -12.77 -7.78
N GLN A 259 12.05 -12.45 -9.05
CA GLN A 259 12.33 -11.15 -9.65
C GLN A 259 11.03 -10.37 -9.80
N PRO A 260 10.74 -9.41 -8.88
CA PRO A 260 9.54 -8.60 -8.98
C PRO A 260 9.62 -7.64 -10.16
N ALA A 261 8.50 -7.49 -10.87
CA ALA A 261 8.37 -6.58 -12.00
C ALA A 261 7.17 -5.63 -11.83
N GLY A 262 7.39 -4.38 -12.20
CA GLY A 262 6.38 -3.34 -12.17
C GLY A 262 6.07 -2.78 -10.77
N ASP A 263 5.15 -1.81 -10.74
CA ASP A 263 4.73 -1.14 -9.53
C ASP A 263 3.80 -2.00 -8.68
N PRO A 264 3.75 -1.78 -7.35
CA PRO A 264 2.78 -2.42 -6.48
C PRO A 264 1.33 -2.22 -6.95
N LEU A 265 0.51 -3.25 -6.77
CA LEU A 265 -0.91 -3.20 -7.09
C LEU A 265 -1.74 -3.34 -5.81
N TYR A 266 -2.46 -2.28 -5.47
CA TYR A 266 -3.39 -2.29 -4.35
C TYR A 266 -4.76 -2.75 -4.82
N THR A 267 -5.16 -3.95 -4.43
CA THR A 267 -6.50 -4.48 -4.69
C THR A 267 -7.52 -3.68 -3.89
N PHE A 268 -7.23 -3.42 -2.64
CA PHE A 268 -8.01 -2.56 -1.75
C PHE A 268 -7.55 -1.10 -1.80
N PRO A 269 -8.35 -0.14 -1.30
CA PRO A 269 -7.89 1.24 -1.16
C PRO A 269 -6.60 1.33 -0.34
N ARG A 270 -5.65 2.15 -0.78
CA ARG A 270 -4.36 2.32 -0.09
C ARG A 270 -4.51 2.67 1.40
N TRP A 271 -5.51 3.50 1.73
CA TRP A 271 -5.77 3.85 3.13
C TRP A 271 -6.14 2.63 3.98
N ALA A 272 -6.88 1.67 3.42
CA ALA A 272 -7.24 0.44 4.13
C ALA A 272 -6.00 -0.41 4.43
N TRP A 273 -5.03 -0.44 3.50
CA TRP A 273 -3.76 -1.10 3.72
C TRP A 273 -2.91 -0.38 4.79
N HIS A 274 -2.80 0.94 4.74
CA HIS A 274 -1.91 1.70 5.61
C HIS A 274 -2.47 1.99 7.01
N HIS A 275 -3.78 2.20 7.11
CA HIS A 275 -4.42 2.69 8.33
C HIS A 275 -5.47 1.73 8.93
N GLY A 276 -5.74 0.62 8.26
CA GLY A 276 -6.85 -0.27 8.62
C GLY A 276 -8.22 0.32 8.24
N GLY A 277 -9.27 -0.02 9.00
CA GLY A 277 -10.64 0.46 8.74
C GLY A 277 -11.51 -0.49 7.94
N LEU A 278 -10.91 -1.47 7.24
CA LEU A 278 -11.59 -2.64 6.70
C LEU A 278 -11.22 -3.89 7.50
N PRO A 279 -12.06 -4.94 7.52
CA PRO A 279 -11.75 -6.21 8.18
C PRO A 279 -10.45 -6.83 7.70
N ALA A 280 -10.13 -6.70 6.42
CA ALA A 280 -8.86 -7.08 5.81
C ALA A 280 -8.53 -6.17 4.64
N ALA A 281 -7.27 -6.11 4.27
CA ALA A 281 -6.79 -5.44 3.07
C ALA A 281 -5.71 -6.30 2.40
N GLN A 282 -5.67 -6.25 1.06
CA GLN A 282 -4.74 -6.97 0.22
C GLN A 282 -3.99 -6.03 -0.69
N MET A 283 -2.73 -6.35 -0.94
CA MET A 283 -1.90 -5.71 -1.95
C MET A 283 -0.90 -6.69 -2.52
N LEU A 284 -0.48 -6.45 -3.75
CA LEU A 284 0.62 -7.14 -4.39
C LEU A 284 1.84 -6.22 -4.39
N PRO A 285 2.94 -6.57 -3.69
CA PRO A 285 4.19 -5.80 -3.73
C PRO A 285 4.76 -5.68 -5.14
N ALA A 286 4.59 -6.75 -5.94
CA ALA A 286 4.80 -6.74 -7.37
C ALA A 286 3.60 -7.44 -8.02
N ALA A 287 2.94 -6.75 -8.95
CA ALA A 287 1.77 -7.31 -9.62
C ALA A 287 2.11 -8.42 -10.60
N VAL A 288 3.37 -8.46 -11.04
CA VAL A 288 3.96 -9.50 -11.88
C VAL A 288 5.34 -9.79 -11.33
N SER A 289 5.68 -11.06 -11.23
CA SER A 289 7.01 -11.55 -10.84
C SER A 289 7.45 -12.67 -11.76
N ARG A 290 8.74 -12.95 -11.76
CA ARG A 290 9.33 -14.11 -12.43
C ARG A 290 10.04 -14.94 -11.38
N TYR A 291 9.78 -16.25 -11.39
CA TYR A 291 10.33 -17.21 -10.44
C TYR A 291 11.28 -18.17 -11.13
N THR A 292 12.45 -18.35 -10.55
CA THR A 292 13.47 -19.28 -11.04
C THR A 292 13.96 -20.13 -9.87
N GLY A 293 14.21 -21.42 -10.09
CA GLY A 293 14.69 -22.33 -9.06
C GLY A 293 14.06 -23.71 -9.15
N THR A 294 13.97 -24.42 -8.02
CA THR A 294 13.50 -25.79 -7.96
C THR A 294 12.52 -26.03 -6.81
N ILE A 295 11.60 -26.96 -7.06
CA ILE A 295 10.73 -27.54 -6.03
C ILE A 295 10.87 -29.05 -6.12
N GLU A 296 11.44 -29.65 -5.06
CA GLU A 296 11.46 -31.11 -4.88
C GLU A 296 10.13 -31.55 -4.30
N HIS A 297 9.56 -32.64 -4.81
CA HIS A 297 8.30 -33.19 -4.39
C HIS A 297 8.25 -34.70 -4.66
N PRO A 298 7.26 -35.46 -4.14
CA PRO A 298 7.22 -36.91 -4.31
C PRO A 298 7.25 -37.42 -5.75
N GLY A 299 6.81 -36.62 -6.70
CA GLY A 299 6.84 -36.96 -8.14
C GLY A 299 8.14 -36.58 -8.85
N GLY A 300 9.14 -36.00 -8.14
CA GLY A 300 10.40 -35.59 -8.74
C GLY A 300 10.80 -34.15 -8.44
N VAL A 301 11.40 -33.47 -9.39
CA VAL A 301 11.86 -32.09 -9.26
C VAL A 301 11.19 -31.21 -10.32
N LEU A 302 10.38 -30.27 -9.87
CA LEU A 302 9.83 -29.21 -10.73
C LEU A 302 10.88 -28.09 -10.86
N ARG A 303 11.30 -27.82 -12.10
CA ARG A 303 12.24 -26.74 -12.41
C ARG A 303 11.49 -25.52 -12.94
N LEU A 304 11.75 -24.37 -12.36
CA LEU A 304 11.16 -23.10 -12.77
C LEU A 304 12.23 -22.27 -13.50
N ASP A 305 11.89 -21.83 -14.70
CA ASP A 305 12.71 -20.92 -15.49
C ASP A 305 11.86 -19.70 -15.87
N ALA A 306 12.09 -18.60 -15.14
CA ALA A 306 11.35 -17.34 -15.29
C ALA A 306 9.81 -17.52 -15.27
N ALA A 307 9.30 -18.46 -14.45
CA ALA A 307 7.89 -18.77 -14.33
C ALA A 307 7.07 -17.52 -13.94
N PRO A 308 6.02 -17.18 -14.68
CA PRO A 308 5.18 -16.03 -14.39
C PRO A 308 4.36 -16.27 -13.11
N GLY A 309 4.19 -15.20 -12.33
CA GLY A 309 3.39 -15.26 -11.12
C GLY A 309 3.36 -13.93 -10.36
N ALA A 310 2.90 -13.96 -9.15
CA ALA A 310 2.85 -12.80 -8.27
C ALA A 310 3.02 -13.20 -6.80
N THR A 311 3.54 -12.28 -6.01
CA THR A 311 3.44 -12.34 -4.54
C THR A 311 2.40 -11.36 -4.07
N ALA A 312 1.57 -11.79 -3.13
CA ALA A 312 0.59 -10.93 -2.49
C ALA A 312 0.64 -11.01 -0.97
N ARG A 313 0.02 -10.03 -0.36
CA ARG A 313 -0.06 -9.89 1.09
C ARG A 313 -1.45 -9.49 1.52
N ILE A 314 -1.89 -10.11 2.62
CA ILE A 314 -3.13 -9.75 3.29
C ILE A 314 -2.80 -9.40 4.75
N HIS A 315 -3.50 -8.41 5.28
CA HIS A 315 -3.44 -8.04 6.70
C HIS A 315 -4.85 -7.71 7.17
N GLY A 316 -5.27 -8.32 8.27
CA GLY A 316 -6.63 -8.14 8.76
C GLY A 316 -6.92 -8.81 10.10
N HIS A 317 -8.21 -9.09 10.30
CA HIS A 317 -8.75 -9.71 11.51
C HIS A 317 -9.22 -11.15 11.29
N GLY A 318 -9.21 -11.64 10.06
CA GLY A 318 -9.67 -12.97 9.67
C GLY A 318 -10.35 -12.96 8.31
N ASN A 319 -10.89 -14.10 7.93
CA ASN A 319 -11.54 -14.33 6.65
C ASN A 319 -12.94 -13.69 6.57
N ALA A 320 -13.38 -13.41 5.36
CA ALA A 320 -14.75 -12.98 5.09
C ALA A 320 -15.75 -14.13 5.32
N GLU A 321 -17.05 -13.82 5.45
CA GLU A 321 -18.10 -14.81 5.53
C GLU A 321 -18.17 -15.69 4.30
N ARG A 322 -17.97 -15.08 3.14
CA ARG A 322 -17.84 -15.72 1.84
C ARG A 322 -16.97 -14.83 0.95
N TRP A 323 -16.07 -15.44 0.19
CA TRP A 323 -15.20 -14.71 -0.73
C TRP A 323 -14.91 -15.48 -2.00
N ALA A 324 -14.48 -14.73 -3.02
CA ALA A 324 -13.83 -15.25 -4.20
C ALA A 324 -12.63 -14.33 -4.54
N TRP A 325 -11.54 -14.94 -4.94
CA TRP A 325 -10.31 -14.28 -5.37
C TRP A 325 -9.88 -14.78 -6.73
N LEU A 326 -9.30 -13.88 -7.52
CA LEU A 326 -8.67 -14.17 -8.81
C LEU A 326 -7.40 -13.34 -8.97
N HIS A 327 -6.31 -14.00 -9.29
CA HIS A 327 -5.15 -13.41 -9.92
C HIS A 327 -4.99 -13.98 -11.33
N ALA A 328 -4.82 -13.11 -12.34
CA ALA A 328 -4.63 -13.50 -13.72
C ALA A 328 -3.50 -12.68 -14.33
N ASP A 329 -2.36 -13.34 -14.66
CA ASP A 329 -1.34 -12.77 -15.56
C ASP A 329 -1.89 -12.83 -16.98
N LEU A 330 -2.06 -11.66 -17.61
CA LEU A 330 -2.64 -11.51 -18.93
C LEU A 330 -1.58 -11.38 -20.03
N GLY A 331 -0.31 -11.52 -19.64
CA GLY A 331 0.84 -11.34 -20.52
C GLY A 331 1.25 -9.88 -20.72
N GLY A 332 2.52 -9.66 -21.13
CA GLY A 332 3.02 -8.32 -21.43
C GLY A 332 3.03 -7.32 -20.26
N GLY A 333 2.95 -7.80 -19.02
CA GLY A 333 2.83 -6.96 -17.82
C GLY A 333 1.40 -6.52 -17.51
N ASP A 334 0.41 -6.99 -18.25
CA ASP A 334 -1.00 -6.81 -17.95
C ASP A 334 -1.44 -7.82 -16.89
N VAL A 335 -2.29 -7.40 -15.94
CA VAL A 335 -2.75 -8.24 -14.85
C VAL A 335 -4.16 -7.86 -14.40
N LEU A 336 -4.95 -8.85 -14.04
CA LEU A 336 -6.24 -8.66 -13.38
C LEU A 336 -6.17 -9.25 -11.97
N GLU A 337 -6.57 -8.44 -11.00
CA GLU A 337 -6.72 -8.83 -9.59
C GLU A 337 -8.15 -8.53 -9.14
N VAL A 338 -8.80 -9.52 -8.53
CA VAL A 338 -10.17 -9.41 -8.03
C VAL A 338 -10.28 -10.04 -6.65
N VAL A 339 -10.93 -9.32 -5.73
CA VAL A 339 -11.46 -9.88 -4.49
C VAL A 339 -12.92 -9.50 -4.40
N ALA A 340 -13.79 -10.49 -4.27
CA ALA A 340 -15.20 -10.29 -3.96
C ALA A 340 -15.48 -10.91 -2.59
N ALA A 341 -16.04 -10.14 -1.65
CA ALA A 341 -16.19 -10.61 -0.27
C ALA A 341 -17.52 -10.14 0.35
N VAL A 342 -18.10 -11.03 1.15
CA VAL A 342 -19.25 -10.75 2.02
C VAL A 342 -18.74 -10.61 3.44
N SER A 343 -19.17 -9.55 4.13
CA SER A 343 -18.78 -9.31 5.53
C SER A 343 -19.51 -10.28 6.47
N GLY A 344 -18.80 -10.86 7.45
CA GLY A 344 -19.42 -11.65 8.52
C GLY A 344 -20.02 -10.80 9.67
N ARG A 345 -20.09 -9.48 9.53
CA ARG A 345 -20.75 -8.63 10.54
C ARG A 345 -22.26 -8.78 10.45
N PRO A 346 -22.99 -8.89 11.57
CA PRO A 346 -24.44 -8.99 11.59
C PRO A 346 -25.10 -7.90 10.74
N GLY A 347 -26.03 -8.31 9.88
CA GLY A 347 -26.75 -7.42 8.96
C GLY A 347 -26.01 -7.08 7.66
N LEU A 348 -24.68 -7.23 7.61
CA LEU A 348 -23.89 -7.06 6.38
C LEU A 348 -23.68 -8.37 5.61
N ASP A 349 -23.90 -9.51 6.26
CA ASP A 349 -23.83 -10.86 5.70
C ASP A 349 -24.89 -11.12 4.61
N ARG A 350 -26.01 -10.39 4.66
CA ARG A 350 -27.10 -10.42 3.67
C ARG A 350 -26.89 -9.52 2.45
N LEU A 351 -25.89 -8.65 2.51
CA LEU A 351 -25.59 -7.75 1.40
C LEU A 351 -24.87 -8.50 0.27
N PRO A 352 -25.03 -8.02 -0.98
CA PRO A 352 -24.25 -8.53 -2.09
C PRO A 352 -22.73 -8.39 -1.83
N PRO A 353 -21.89 -9.28 -2.39
CA PRO A 353 -20.45 -9.19 -2.24
C PRO A 353 -19.91 -7.81 -2.63
N LEU A 354 -19.06 -7.23 -1.77
CA LEU A 354 -18.24 -6.09 -2.13
C LEU A 354 -17.15 -6.56 -3.08
N VAL A 355 -17.01 -5.90 -4.21
CA VAL A 355 -16.02 -6.26 -5.24
C VAL A 355 -14.89 -5.25 -5.24
N PHE A 356 -13.68 -5.73 -5.05
CA PHE A 356 -12.43 -5.00 -5.27
C PHE A 356 -11.78 -5.56 -6.54
N LEU A 357 -11.61 -4.73 -7.55
CA LEU A 357 -11.11 -5.16 -8.85
C LEU A 357 -10.09 -4.16 -9.37
N ARG A 358 -8.97 -4.68 -9.87
CA ARG A 358 -7.89 -3.89 -10.48
C ARG A 358 -7.41 -4.57 -11.75
N LEU A 359 -7.64 -3.96 -12.88
CA LEU A 359 -7.11 -4.38 -14.17
C LEU A 359 -5.99 -3.41 -14.57
N ARG A 360 -4.76 -3.90 -14.64
CA ARG A 360 -3.65 -3.20 -15.29
C ARG A 360 -3.63 -3.66 -16.75
N HIS A 361 -3.76 -2.73 -17.66
CA HIS A 361 -3.72 -3.00 -19.10
C HIS A 361 -2.99 -1.87 -19.80
N ARG A 362 -1.97 -2.21 -20.59
CA ARG A 362 -1.10 -1.26 -21.32
C ARG A 362 -0.56 -0.16 -20.40
N GLY A 363 -0.01 -0.53 -19.25
CA GLY A 363 0.55 0.37 -18.25
C GLY A 363 -0.46 1.25 -17.50
N ARG A 364 -1.78 1.07 -17.71
CA ARG A 364 -2.83 1.83 -17.03
C ARG A 364 -3.69 0.93 -16.15
N THR A 365 -3.94 1.37 -14.93
CA THR A 365 -4.79 0.63 -13.99
C THR A 365 -6.23 1.16 -14.00
N TRP A 366 -7.17 0.26 -14.21
CA TRP A 366 -8.61 0.54 -14.18
C TRP A 366 -9.32 -0.37 -13.15
N PRO A 367 -10.31 0.17 -12.40
CA PRO A 367 -10.60 1.60 -12.25
C PRO A 367 -9.44 2.36 -11.61
N ARG A 368 -9.36 3.67 -11.80
CA ARG A 368 -8.25 4.49 -11.25
C ARG A 368 -8.16 4.45 -9.72
N SER A 369 -9.30 4.34 -9.04
CA SER A 369 -9.36 4.22 -7.58
C SER A 369 -9.82 2.82 -7.19
N ALA A 370 -9.10 2.18 -6.28
CA ALA A 370 -9.47 0.88 -5.72
C ALA A 370 -10.76 0.96 -4.86
N ALA A 371 -11.13 2.13 -4.36
CA ALA A 371 -12.37 2.32 -3.60
C ALA A 371 -13.63 2.33 -4.50
N ARG A 372 -13.52 2.72 -5.77
CA ARG A 372 -14.68 2.82 -6.68
C ARG A 372 -15.51 1.55 -6.80
N PRO A 373 -14.93 0.35 -6.95
CA PRO A 373 -15.71 -0.87 -7.05
C PRO A 373 -16.57 -1.16 -5.83
N ALA A 374 -16.01 -0.95 -4.64
CA ALA A 374 -16.66 -1.30 -3.39
C ALA A 374 -17.61 -0.21 -2.85
N LEU A 375 -17.28 1.06 -3.07
CA LEU A 375 -17.98 2.21 -2.49
C LEU A 375 -18.82 2.99 -3.52
N GLY A 376 -18.84 2.55 -4.76
CA GLY A 376 -19.48 3.23 -5.89
C GLY A 376 -21.00 3.06 -5.96
N TRP A 377 -21.72 3.15 -4.86
CA TRP A 377 -23.17 2.96 -4.80
C TRP A 377 -24.00 4.13 -5.35
N ALA A 378 -23.39 5.28 -5.56
CA ALA A 378 -24.05 6.50 -6.03
C ALA A 378 -23.86 6.80 -7.52
N GLY A 379 -23.27 5.92 -8.33
CA GLY A 379 -22.96 6.17 -9.74
C GLY A 379 -23.34 5.05 -10.70
N PRO A 380 -23.24 5.27 -12.02
CA PRO A 380 -23.45 4.25 -13.05
C PRO A 380 -22.40 3.13 -13.02
N GLY A 381 -21.39 3.26 -12.16
CA GLY A 381 -20.40 2.23 -11.92
C GLY A 381 -20.92 1.20 -10.93
N ARG A 382 -21.19 0.01 -11.40
CA ARG A 382 -21.59 -1.09 -10.53
C ARG A 382 -20.67 -2.25 -10.74
N PHE A 383 -20.13 -2.75 -9.62
CA PHE A 383 -19.32 -3.94 -9.57
C PHE A 383 -20.12 -5.01 -8.82
N ARG A 384 -20.27 -6.17 -9.44
CA ARG A 384 -21.08 -7.27 -8.91
C ARG A 384 -20.32 -8.57 -9.07
N ALA A 385 -20.47 -9.46 -8.10
CA ALA A 385 -19.96 -10.82 -8.18
C ALA A 385 -21.09 -11.82 -7.85
N ARG A 386 -21.05 -12.95 -8.52
CA ARG A 386 -21.82 -14.15 -8.16
C ARG A 386 -20.81 -15.22 -7.80
N ILE A 387 -20.72 -15.52 -6.52
CA ILE A 387 -19.77 -16.48 -5.97
C ILE A 387 -20.46 -17.83 -5.88
N CYS A 388 -20.10 -18.77 -6.73
CA CYS A 388 -20.54 -20.17 -6.71
C CYS A 388 -19.50 -21.04 -7.44
N LEU A 389 -19.41 -22.29 -7.08
CA LEU A 389 -18.56 -23.27 -7.77
C LEU A 389 -19.43 -24.18 -8.65
N PRO A 390 -18.88 -24.74 -9.72
CA PRO A 390 -17.51 -24.56 -10.20
C PRO A 390 -17.24 -23.25 -10.93
N THR A 391 -18.28 -22.47 -11.27
CA THR A 391 -18.14 -21.26 -12.07
C THR A 391 -18.67 -20.05 -11.34
N TRP A 392 -17.85 -19.02 -11.21
CA TRP A 392 -18.22 -17.74 -10.63
C TRP A 392 -17.92 -16.58 -11.58
N THR A 393 -18.60 -15.47 -11.37
CA THR A 393 -18.52 -14.36 -12.30
C THR A 393 -18.38 -13.02 -11.59
N VAL A 394 -17.65 -12.10 -12.24
CA VAL A 394 -17.59 -10.69 -11.83
C VAL A 394 -17.90 -9.79 -13.03
N THR A 395 -18.68 -8.78 -12.79
CA THR A 395 -18.90 -7.70 -13.76
C THR A 395 -18.61 -6.37 -13.10
N GLY A 396 -17.71 -5.59 -13.68
CA GLY A 396 -17.42 -4.23 -13.26
C GLY A 396 -17.75 -3.23 -14.36
N ARG A 397 -18.42 -2.11 -14.00
CA ARG A 397 -18.82 -1.09 -14.97
C ARG A 397 -18.55 0.31 -14.44
N THR A 398 -17.95 1.14 -15.29
CA THR A 398 -17.90 2.60 -15.17
C THR A 398 -18.68 3.23 -16.32
N LEU A 399 -18.70 4.55 -16.44
CA LEU A 399 -19.43 5.23 -17.50
C LEU A 399 -19.06 4.72 -18.90
N LEU A 400 -17.76 4.57 -19.17
CA LEU A 400 -17.23 4.28 -20.52
C LEU A 400 -16.55 2.91 -20.64
N ARG A 401 -16.42 2.14 -19.56
CA ARG A 401 -15.74 0.84 -19.58
C ARG A 401 -16.50 -0.19 -18.77
N ARG A 402 -16.51 -1.42 -19.25
CA ARG A 402 -17.04 -2.59 -18.56
C ARG A 402 -16.03 -3.72 -18.66
N VAL A 403 -15.84 -4.46 -17.58
CA VAL A 403 -15.14 -5.74 -17.58
C VAL A 403 -16.12 -6.84 -17.20
N ARG A 404 -16.01 -7.97 -17.87
CA ARG A 404 -16.70 -9.21 -17.54
C ARG A 404 -15.67 -10.29 -17.33
N VAL A 405 -15.80 -10.99 -16.22
CA VAL A 405 -14.91 -12.08 -15.81
C VAL A 405 -15.74 -13.30 -15.51
N THR A 406 -15.38 -14.41 -16.09
CA THR A 406 -15.91 -15.74 -15.77
C THR A 406 -14.74 -16.61 -15.37
N VAL A 407 -14.82 -17.25 -14.24
CA VAL A 407 -13.78 -18.16 -13.70
C VAL A 407 -14.40 -19.51 -13.47
N THR A 408 -13.73 -20.55 -13.90
CA THR A 408 -14.14 -21.96 -13.68
C THR A 408 -13.01 -22.69 -12.95
N GLN A 409 -13.35 -23.22 -11.78
CA GLN A 409 -12.49 -24.08 -10.96
C GLN A 409 -13.02 -25.50 -11.06
N ALA A 410 -12.41 -26.30 -11.91
CA ALA A 410 -12.77 -27.72 -12.03
C ALA A 410 -12.48 -28.44 -10.72
N GLU A 411 -13.37 -29.33 -10.29
CA GLU A 411 -13.28 -30.00 -8.98
C GLU A 411 -11.99 -30.79 -8.85
N GLU A 412 -11.61 -31.49 -9.90
CA GLU A 412 -10.39 -32.31 -9.99
C GLU A 412 -9.09 -31.49 -9.92
N ARG A 413 -9.16 -30.17 -10.18
CA ARG A 413 -8.05 -29.22 -10.10
C ARG A 413 -8.21 -28.24 -8.93
N THR A 414 -9.00 -28.59 -7.95
CA THR A 414 -9.32 -27.75 -6.78
C THR A 414 -8.91 -28.41 -5.48
N LEU A 415 -8.10 -27.73 -4.68
CA LEU A 415 -7.69 -28.16 -3.35
C LEU A 415 -8.60 -27.56 -2.30
N THR A 416 -9.10 -28.38 -1.38
CA THR A 416 -9.93 -27.93 -0.26
C THR A 416 -9.08 -27.84 1.02
N LEU A 417 -9.06 -26.67 1.64
CA LEU A 417 -8.29 -26.37 2.83
C LEU A 417 -9.17 -25.77 3.92
N ALA A 418 -8.82 -26.05 5.18
CA ALA A 418 -9.48 -25.47 6.34
C ALA A 418 -8.58 -24.39 6.96
N TYR A 419 -9.12 -23.18 7.10
CA TYR A 419 -8.51 -22.06 7.81
C TYR A 419 -9.10 -21.92 9.22
N THR A 420 -8.30 -21.42 10.14
CA THR A 420 -8.77 -21.06 11.47
C THR A 420 -8.43 -19.59 11.71
N ASP A 421 -9.45 -18.79 11.88
CA ASP A 421 -9.31 -17.36 12.13
C ASP A 421 -8.78 -17.05 13.53
N PRO A 422 -8.28 -15.84 13.79
CA PRO A 422 -7.85 -15.41 15.11
C PRO A 422 -8.91 -15.55 16.21
N ASP A 423 -10.18 -15.48 15.88
CA ASP A 423 -11.31 -15.68 16.80
C ASP A 423 -11.73 -17.16 16.97
N GLY A 424 -10.96 -18.08 16.40
CA GLY A 424 -11.21 -19.52 16.47
C GLY A 424 -12.23 -20.04 15.46
N ARG A 425 -12.93 -19.18 14.72
CA ARG A 425 -13.88 -19.60 13.69
C ARG A 425 -13.17 -20.29 12.54
N ARG A 426 -13.82 -21.29 11.99
CA ARG A 426 -13.30 -22.04 10.83
C ARG A 426 -13.90 -21.52 9.53
N ALA A 427 -13.09 -21.54 8.48
CA ALA A 427 -13.50 -21.26 7.12
C ALA A 427 -12.93 -22.35 6.20
N VAL A 428 -13.65 -22.67 5.14
CA VAL A 428 -13.21 -23.61 4.11
C VAL A 428 -12.86 -22.82 2.88
N CYS A 429 -11.68 -23.06 2.36
CA CYS A 429 -11.15 -22.50 1.13
C CYS A 429 -11.06 -23.58 0.06
N ARG A 430 -11.48 -23.29 -1.14
CA ARG A 430 -11.30 -24.10 -2.34
C ARG A 430 -10.43 -23.31 -3.29
N ASN A 431 -9.15 -23.68 -3.34
CA ASN A 431 -8.10 -23.02 -4.11
C ASN A 431 -7.78 -23.81 -5.37
N SER A 432 -7.52 -23.14 -6.47
CA SER A 432 -7.00 -23.72 -7.71
C SER A 432 -6.00 -22.76 -8.35
N GLU A 433 -4.77 -23.22 -8.52
CA GLU A 433 -3.74 -22.53 -9.30
C GLU A 433 -3.75 -22.95 -10.78
N ALA A 434 -4.76 -23.73 -11.17
CA ALA A 434 -4.98 -24.23 -12.52
C ALA A 434 -6.42 -23.98 -12.99
N ALA A 435 -7.01 -22.85 -12.59
CA ALA A 435 -8.36 -22.47 -12.99
C ALA A 435 -8.37 -21.92 -14.44
N ASP A 436 -9.55 -21.96 -15.04
CA ASP A 436 -9.82 -21.31 -16.32
C ASP A 436 -10.42 -19.93 -16.08
N ALA A 437 -10.05 -18.95 -16.90
CA ALA A 437 -10.67 -17.63 -16.82
C ALA A 437 -10.92 -17.03 -18.21
N ARG A 438 -12.09 -16.42 -18.37
CA ARG A 438 -12.41 -15.59 -19.54
C ARG A 438 -12.65 -14.17 -19.08
N ILE A 439 -11.89 -13.23 -19.64
CA ILE A 439 -11.89 -11.82 -19.26
C ILE A 439 -12.18 -11.00 -20.51
N VAL A 440 -13.18 -10.12 -20.48
CA VAL A 440 -13.51 -9.23 -21.60
C VAL A 440 -13.59 -7.82 -21.09
N LEU A 441 -12.71 -6.95 -21.58
CA LEU A 441 -12.75 -5.51 -21.37
C LEU A 441 -13.49 -4.86 -22.54
N GLU A 442 -14.52 -4.07 -22.25
CA GLU A 442 -15.34 -3.41 -23.24
C GLU A 442 -15.35 -1.89 -23.02
N ARG A 443 -15.48 -1.17 -24.10
CA ARG A 443 -15.62 0.28 -24.12
C ARG A 443 -16.95 0.70 -24.73
N TRP A 444 -17.54 1.77 -24.19
CA TRP A 444 -18.78 2.35 -24.69
C TRP A 444 -18.53 3.32 -25.85
N TRP A 445 -19.14 3.00 -27.00
CA TRP A 445 -19.17 3.82 -28.22
C TRP A 445 -20.59 3.85 -28.80
N GLY A 446 -21.57 4.37 -28.01
CA GLY A 446 -22.99 4.21 -28.36
C GLY A 446 -23.50 2.78 -28.07
N ARG A 447 -22.63 1.79 -28.14
CA ARG A 447 -22.84 0.38 -27.72
C ARG A 447 -21.55 -0.16 -27.09
N TRP A 448 -21.64 -1.23 -26.30
CA TRP A 448 -20.48 -1.91 -25.76
C TRP A 448 -19.73 -2.65 -26.86
N ARG A 449 -18.43 -2.37 -27.00
CA ARG A 449 -17.54 -3.03 -27.96
C ARG A 449 -16.34 -3.59 -27.21
N PRO A 450 -15.87 -4.82 -27.52
CA PRO A 450 -14.65 -5.34 -26.95
C PRO A 450 -13.47 -4.42 -27.24
N GLU A 451 -12.71 -4.05 -26.18
CA GLU A 451 -11.43 -3.34 -26.23
C GLU A 451 -10.27 -4.35 -26.16
N ALA A 452 -10.44 -5.40 -25.33
CA ALA A 452 -9.52 -6.52 -25.19
C ALA A 452 -10.27 -7.74 -24.64
N ALA A 453 -9.74 -8.93 -24.94
CA ALA A 453 -10.24 -10.19 -24.41
C ALA A 453 -9.08 -11.14 -24.15
N TRP A 454 -9.17 -11.89 -23.04
CA TRP A 454 -8.18 -12.89 -22.64
C TRP A 454 -8.91 -14.17 -22.26
N THR A 455 -8.31 -15.29 -22.63
CA THR A 455 -8.74 -16.63 -22.21
C THR A 455 -7.52 -17.30 -21.62
N LEU A 456 -7.64 -17.68 -20.34
CA LEU A 456 -6.65 -18.47 -19.63
C LEU A 456 -7.21 -19.85 -19.43
N THR A 457 -6.45 -20.87 -19.84
CA THR A 457 -6.81 -22.27 -19.70
C THR A 457 -5.80 -22.91 -18.76
N GLY A 458 -6.22 -23.27 -17.54
CA GLY A 458 -5.37 -23.86 -16.54
C GLY A 458 -4.26 -22.96 -15.99
N THR A 459 -4.36 -21.63 -16.18
CA THR A 459 -3.29 -20.68 -15.78
C THR A 459 -3.83 -19.48 -14.98
N ALA A 460 -5.09 -19.49 -14.62
CA ALA A 460 -5.66 -18.53 -13.67
C ALA A 460 -5.54 -19.09 -12.26
N HIS A 461 -5.25 -18.20 -11.32
CA HIS A 461 -5.14 -18.52 -9.90
C HIS A 461 -6.40 -18.03 -9.19
N ALA A 462 -7.18 -18.96 -8.65
CA ALA A 462 -8.51 -18.64 -8.15
C ALA A 462 -8.84 -19.36 -6.85
N GLU A 463 -9.61 -18.69 -6.01
CA GLU A 463 -10.03 -19.20 -4.72
C GLU A 463 -11.48 -18.81 -4.45
N VAL A 464 -12.25 -19.75 -3.93
CA VAL A 464 -13.58 -19.51 -3.36
C VAL A 464 -13.62 -20.07 -1.94
N GLY A 465 -14.02 -19.26 -0.99
CA GLY A 465 -14.12 -19.71 0.38
C GLY A 465 -15.31 -19.13 1.11
N GLY A 466 -15.57 -19.71 2.28
CA GLY A 466 -16.66 -19.30 3.14
C GLY A 466 -16.69 -20.07 4.45
N ARG A 467 -17.61 -19.68 5.33
CA ARG A 467 -17.91 -20.26 6.62
C ARG A 467 -19.16 -21.11 6.59
#